data_15ef80da1b0eaa5feebd87f9b650dd14
#
_entry.id   15ef80da1b0eaa5feebd87f9b650dd14
#
_cell.length_a   1.000
_cell.length_b   1.000
_cell.length_c   1.000
_cell.angle_alpha   90.00
_cell.angle_beta   90.00
_cell.angle_gamma   90.00
#
_symmetry.space_group_name_H-M   'P 1'
#
loop_
_entity.id
_entity.type
_entity.pdbx_description
1 polymer ?
#
loop_
_entity_poly.entity_id
_entity_poly.type
_entity_poly.pdbx_seq_one_letter_code
_entity_poly.pdbx_strand_id
1 'polypeptide(L)'
;FEQRVKGLIDEVKRLGNVILFIDEIHSITGAGDSEGAMNAGNILKPALSRGEIQVIGATTFTEYRKFIEKDQALERRFQPVKVGEPSIADAINVLNGIKKYYEAHHGVEVTPQIVSAAVNLSERYITDRFLPDKAIDLLDEACACCNLRHPEISELAETQKALAALEAEELAQEQAEHGPDYERLAQLKTEMAQLRQKLPELQMKAGGIKVEMQ
;
A
#
# COMPACT_ATOMS: atom_id res chain seq x y z
N PHE A 1 23.56 -9.85 5.03
CA PHE A 1 22.82 -9.45 3.83
C PHE A 1 23.26 -10.27 2.62
N GLU A 2 24.55 -10.30 2.29
CA GLU A 2 25.10 -11.01 1.14
C GLU A 2 24.73 -12.51 1.08
N GLN A 3 24.89 -13.22 2.20
CA GLN A 3 24.54 -14.64 2.28
C GLN A 3 23.06 -14.90 1.98
N ARG A 4 22.18 -13.99 2.40
CA ARG A 4 20.73 -14.09 2.10
C ARG A 4 20.45 -13.86 0.62
N VAL A 5 21.06 -12.83 0.01
CA VAL A 5 20.92 -12.54 -1.43
C VAL A 5 21.46 -13.70 -2.26
N LYS A 6 22.63 -14.25 -1.90
CA LYS A 6 23.18 -15.42 -2.57
C LYS A 6 22.28 -16.63 -2.45
N GLY A 7 21.76 -16.93 -1.25
CA GLY A 7 20.83 -18.02 -1.03
C GLY A 7 19.54 -17.87 -1.85
N LEU A 8 18.97 -16.64 -1.93
CA LEU A 8 17.80 -16.35 -2.76
C LEU A 8 18.09 -16.62 -4.25
N ILE A 9 19.24 -16.15 -4.75
CA ILE A 9 19.60 -16.34 -6.16
C ILE A 9 19.82 -17.82 -6.47
N ASP A 10 20.45 -18.56 -5.59
CA ASP A 10 20.68 -20.01 -5.76
C ASP A 10 19.36 -20.79 -5.74
N GLU A 11 18.39 -20.36 -4.93
CA GLU A 11 17.04 -20.94 -4.91
C GLU A 11 16.26 -20.63 -6.19
N VAL A 12 16.26 -19.37 -6.65
CA VAL A 12 15.62 -18.95 -7.91
C VAL A 12 16.19 -19.75 -9.10
N LYS A 13 17.51 -19.94 -9.15
CA LYS A 13 18.18 -20.76 -10.18
C LYS A 13 17.69 -22.21 -10.14
N ARG A 14 17.57 -22.77 -8.94
CA ARG A 14 17.14 -24.17 -8.78
C ARG A 14 15.69 -24.38 -9.21
N LEU A 15 14.82 -23.39 -8.96
CA LEU A 15 13.40 -23.47 -9.33
C LEU A 15 13.18 -23.28 -10.84
N GLY A 16 13.94 -22.43 -11.50
CA GLY A 16 13.94 -22.24 -12.96
C GLY A 16 12.69 -21.60 -13.57
N ASN A 17 11.61 -21.48 -12.82
CA ASN A 17 10.31 -20.92 -13.26
C ASN A 17 9.91 -19.65 -12.49
N VAL A 18 10.89 -18.96 -11.89
CA VAL A 18 10.68 -17.77 -11.07
C VAL A 18 11.21 -16.55 -11.81
N ILE A 19 10.41 -15.49 -11.85
CA ILE A 19 10.82 -14.15 -12.27
C ILE A 19 10.99 -13.31 -11.01
N LEU A 20 12.18 -12.76 -10.80
CA LEU A 20 12.48 -11.90 -9.67
C LEU A 20 12.15 -10.44 -10.02
N PHE A 21 11.21 -9.82 -9.30
CA PHE A 21 10.97 -8.39 -9.42
C PHE A 21 11.82 -7.64 -8.39
N ILE A 22 12.56 -6.64 -8.84
CA ILE A 22 13.43 -5.80 -8.00
C ILE A 22 13.05 -4.34 -8.22
N ASP A 23 12.46 -3.75 -7.21
CA ASP A 23 12.21 -2.31 -7.20
C ASP A 23 13.51 -1.55 -6.89
N GLU A 24 13.64 -0.36 -7.46
CA GLU A 24 14.86 0.47 -7.35
C GLU A 24 16.15 -0.32 -7.63
N ILE A 25 16.16 -1.09 -8.71
CA ILE A 25 17.30 -1.99 -9.05
C ILE A 25 18.64 -1.26 -9.09
N HIS A 26 18.66 0.04 -9.33
CA HIS A 26 19.85 0.87 -9.29
C HIS A 26 20.54 0.87 -7.92
N SER A 27 19.77 0.71 -6.83
CA SER A 27 20.31 0.65 -5.46
C SER A 27 21.21 -0.58 -5.23
N ILE A 28 20.91 -1.68 -5.95
CA ILE A 28 21.67 -2.94 -5.85
C ILE A 28 22.85 -2.95 -6.80
N THR A 29 22.80 -2.18 -7.90
CA THR A 29 23.82 -2.23 -8.98
C THR A 29 25.00 -1.29 -8.77
N GLY A 30 25.07 -0.56 -7.68
CA GLY A 30 26.22 0.28 -7.34
C GLY A 30 25.93 1.74 -7.02
N ALA A 31 24.65 2.10 -6.88
CA ALA A 31 24.24 3.47 -6.51
C ALA A 31 24.29 3.74 -5.00
N GLY A 32 24.44 2.70 -4.18
CA GLY A 32 24.49 2.86 -2.73
C GLY A 32 25.91 3.02 -2.22
N ASP A 33 26.18 4.09 -1.48
CA ASP A 33 27.44 4.32 -0.75
C ASP A 33 27.65 3.32 0.41
N SER A 34 26.76 2.33 0.58
CA SER A 34 26.87 1.30 1.62
C SER A 34 27.58 0.05 1.08
N GLU A 35 28.53 -0.48 1.83
CA GLU A 35 29.27 -1.72 1.52
C GLU A 35 28.34 -2.89 1.16
N GLY A 36 27.15 -2.96 1.75
CA GLY A 36 26.18 -4.02 1.48
C GLY A 36 25.51 -3.96 0.09
N ALA A 37 25.31 -2.78 -0.49
CA ALA A 37 24.72 -2.62 -1.83
C ALA A 37 25.69 -2.99 -2.94
N MET A 38 26.96 -2.62 -2.79
CA MET A 38 28.02 -2.98 -3.74
C MET A 38 28.22 -4.50 -3.82
N ASN A 39 28.03 -5.20 -2.72
CA ASN A 39 28.19 -6.65 -2.63
C ASN A 39 27.00 -7.41 -3.28
N ALA A 40 25.78 -6.91 -3.17
CA ALA A 40 24.62 -7.52 -3.82
C ALA A 40 24.70 -7.46 -5.36
N GLY A 41 25.20 -6.32 -5.89
CA GLY A 41 25.46 -6.15 -7.33
C GLY A 41 26.47 -7.16 -7.86
N ASN A 42 27.54 -7.40 -7.12
CA ASN A 42 28.57 -8.38 -7.49
C ASN A 42 28.06 -9.82 -7.54
N ILE A 43 26.99 -10.16 -6.81
CA ILE A 43 26.35 -11.47 -6.84
C ILE A 43 25.31 -11.54 -7.98
N LEU A 44 24.53 -10.48 -8.18
CA LEU A 44 23.46 -10.44 -9.16
C LEU A 44 23.98 -10.36 -10.61
N LYS A 45 24.98 -9.52 -10.86
CA LYS A 45 25.58 -9.31 -12.20
C LYS A 45 26.04 -10.60 -12.87
N PRO A 46 26.79 -11.51 -12.22
CA PRO A 46 27.19 -12.77 -12.85
C PRO A 46 26.02 -13.68 -13.19
N ALA A 47 25.00 -13.76 -12.32
CA ALA A 47 23.80 -14.57 -12.54
C ALA A 47 22.98 -14.06 -13.74
N LEU A 48 22.80 -12.73 -13.83
CA LEU A 48 22.17 -12.08 -14.98
C LEU A 48 22.98 -12.28 -16.26
N SER A 49 24.31 -12.08 -16.19
CA SER A 49 25.19 -12.19 -17.36
C SER A 49 25.20 -13.61 -17.96
N ARG A 50 25.00 -14.63 -17.15
CA ARG A 50 24.89 -16.03 -17.60
C ARG A 50 23.47 -16.46 -18.00
N GLY A 51 22.47 -15.59 -17.77
CA GLY A 51 21.07 -15.92 -18.03
C GLY A 51 20.50 -16.99 -17.11
N GLU A 52 21.06 -17.11 -15.89
CA GLU A 52 20.69 -18.13 -14.90
C GLU A 52 19.40 -17.74 -14.16
N ILE A 53 19.02 -16.46 -14.18
CA ILE A 53 17.80 -15.93 -13.55
C ILE A 53 17.12 -14.95 -14.49
N GLN A 54 15.81 -14.82 -14.34
CA GLN A 54 14.99 -13.81 -15.02
C GLN A 54 14.63 -12.72 -14.01
N VAL A 55 14.85 -11.46 -14.38
CA VAL A 55 14.64 -10.30 -13.50
C VAL A 55 13.84 -9.22 -14.23
N ILE A 56 12.86 -8.67 -13.54
CA ILE A 56 12.21 -7.42 -13.88
C ILE A 56 12.70 -6.36 -12.90
N GLY A 57 13.46 -5.36 -13.37
CA GLY A 57 13.95 -4.27 -12.53
C GLY A 57 13.15 -3.00 -12.79
N ALA A 58 12.64 -2.37 -11.73
CA ALA A 58 12.04 -1.05 -11.80
C ALA A 58 13.06 0.03 -11.39
N THR A 59 13.06 1.17 -12.07
CA THR A 59 13.91 2.32 -11.74
C THR A 59 13.42 3.58 -12.43
N THR A 60 13.92 4.75 -12.05
CA THR A 60 13.64 6.01 -12.75
C THR A 60 14.52 6.16 -13.99
N PHE A 61 14.10 7.02 -14.94
CA PHE A 61 14.92 7.33 -16.14
C PHE A 61 16.28 7.90 -15.80
N THR A 62 16.35 8.75 -14.77
CA THR A 62 17.59 9.37 -14.33
C THR A 62 18.57 8.32 -13.80
N GLU A 63 18.08 7.43 -12.94
CA GLU A 63 18.88 6.38 -12.33
C GLU A 63 19.27 5.29 -13.36
N TYR A 64 18.37 4.97 -14.31
CA TYR A 64 18.68 4.06 -15.42
C TYR A 64 19.89 4.56 -16.21
N ARG A 65 19.88 5.83 -16.67
CA ARG A 65 20.98 6.43 -17.42
C ARG A 65 22.29 6.51 -16.60
N LYS A 66 22.18 6.74 -15.31
CA LYS A 66 23.35 6.91 -14.44
C LYS A 66 24.03 5.59 -14.10
N PHE A 67 23.25 4.54 -13.83
CA PHE A 67 23.75 3.30 -13.24
C PHE A 67 23.59 2.05 -14.11
N ILE A 68 22.56 1.95 -14.93
CA ILE A 68 22.31 0.75 -15.75
C ILE A 68 22.92 0.90 -17.14
N GLU A 69 22.62 2.00 -17.83
CA GLU A 69 23.08 2.26 -19.21
C GLU A 69 24.62 2.36 -19.31
N LYS A 70 25.27 2.84 -18.26
CA LYS A 70 26.74 2.93 -18.20
C LYS A 70 27.44 1.61 -17.88
N ASP A 71 26.74 0.63 -17.35
CA ASP A 71 27.26 -0.68 -17.03
C ASP A 71 27.02 -1.64 -18.21
N GLN A 72 28.05 -1.86 -19.02
CA GLN A 72 27.96 -2.71 -20.21
C GLN A 72 27.47 -4.14 -19.93
N ALA A 73 27.67 -4.66 -18.72
CA ALA A 73 27.23 -5.99 -18.36
C ALA A 73 25.71 -6.03 -18.13
N LEU A 74 25.13 -4.95 -17.59
CA LEU A 74 23.69 -4.81 -17.35
C LEU A 74 22.96 -4.34 -18.60
N GLU A 75 23.49 -3.35 -19.30
CA GLU A 75 22.89 -2.80 -20.55
C GLU A 75 22.54 -3.89 -21.55
N ARG A 76 23.46 -4.85 -21.76
CA ARG A 76 23.26 -5.96 -22.71
C ARG A 76 22.26 -7.03 -22.24
N ARG A 77 21.80 -6.95 -20.98
CA ARG A 77 20.93 -7.98 -20.38
C ARG A 77 19.55 -7.49 -20.03
N PHE A 78 19.40 -6.18 -19.90
CA PHE A 78 18.09 -5.57 -19.69
C PHE A 78 17.56 -4.93 -20.96
N GLN A 79 16.33 -5.31 -21.32
CA GLN A 79 15.57 -4.61 -22.34
C GLN A 79 14.76 -3.51 -21.66
N PRO A 80 15.03 -2.22 -21.94
CA PRO A 80 14.26 -1.14 -21.31
C PRO A 80 12.82 -1.11 -21.82
N VAL A 81 11.89 -1.06 -20.87
CA VAL A 81 10.46 -0.87 -21.12
C VAL A 81 10.06 0.48 -20.51
N LYS A 82 9.78 1.44 -21.39
CA LYS A 82 9.39 2.78 -20.96
C LYS A 82 7.92 2.79 -20.52
N VAL A 83 7.67 3.08 -19.23
CA VAL A 83 6.34 3.33 -18.69
C VAL A 83 6.14 4.84 -18.63
N GLY A 84 5.21 5.35 -19.43
CA GLY A 84 4.86 6.78 -19.47
C GLY A 84 3.78 7.13 -18.45
N GLU A 85 3.59 8.43 -18.24
CA GLU A 85 2.48 8.94 -17.45
C GLU A 85 1.13 8.55 -18.11
N PRO A 86 0.15 8.05 -17.34
CA PRO A 86 -1.16 7.70 -17.89
C PRO A 86 -1.92 8.94 -18.35
N SER A 87 -2.84 8.77 -19.28
CA SER A 87 -3.77 9.82 -19.66
C SER A 87 -4.73 10.16 -18.50
N ILE A 88 -5.37 11.34 -18.56
CA ILE A 88 -6.40 11.74 -17.58
C ILE A 88 -7.49 10.66 -17.49
N ALA A 89 -7.94 10.10 -18.62
CA ALA A 89 -8.97 9.06 -18.63
C ALA A 89 -8.49 7.78 -17.94
N ASP A 90 -7.25 7.35 -18.21
CA ASP A 90 -6.66 6.18 -17.57
C ASP A 90 -6.45 6.40 -16.07
N ALA A 91 -6.00 7.58 -15.66
CA ALA A 91 -5.85 7.94 -14.25
C ALA A 91 -7.21 7.90 -13.51
N ILE A 92 -8.29 8.40 -14.13
CA ILE A 92 -9.65 8.28 -13.58
C ILE A 92 -10.04 6.80 -13.40
N ASN A 93 -9.74 5.95 -14.38
CA ASN A 93 -10.03 4.52 -14.30
C ASN A 93 -9.22 3.86 -13.16
N VAL A 94 -7.95 4.20 -13.02
CA VAL A 94 -7.09 3.71 -11.92
C VAL A 94 -7.67 4.12 -10.57
N LEU A 95 -7.98 5.42 -10.37
CA LEU A 95 -8.54 5.91 -9.12
C LEU A 95 -9.89 5.27 -8.79
N ASN A 96 -10.77 5.07 -9.79
CA ASN A 96 -12.03 4.35 -9.59
C ASN A 96 -11.82 2.89 -9.13
N GLY A 97 -10.75 2.25 -9.58
CA GLY A 97 -10.39 0.90 -9.14
C GLY A 97 -9.93 0.82 -7.69
N ILE A 98 -9.22 1.85 -7.22
CA ILE A 98 -8.60 1.86 -5.88
C ILE A 98 -9.40 2.63 -4.83
N LYS A 99 -10.35 3.51 -5.20
CA LYS A 99 -11.10 4.37 -4.28
C LYS A 99 -11.71 3.63 -3.09
N LYS A 100 -12.16 2.40 -3.29
CA LYS A 100 -12.74 1.56 -2.22
C LYS A 100 -11.81 1.34 -1.03
N TYR A 101 -10.51 1.38 -1.23
CA TYR A 101 -9.53 1.23 -0.14
C TYR A 101 -9.45 2.51 0.70
N TYR A 102 -9.54 3.68 0.06
CA TYR A 102 -9.59 4.99 0.73
C TYR A 102 -10.93 5.19 1.44
N GLU A 103 -12.05 4.80 0.79
CA GLU A 103 -13.38 4.80 1.40
C GLU A 103 -13.40 3.97 2.69
N ALA A 104 -12.83 2.75 2.64
CA ALA A 104 -12.76 1.87 3.81
C ALA A 104 -11.80 2.39 4.90
N HIS A 105 -10.68 3.01 4.51
CA HIS A 105 -9.68 3.54 5.44
C HIS A 105 -10.19 4.78 6.19
N HIS A 106 -10.79 5.70 5.47
CA HIS A 106 -11.26 6.98 6.02
C HIS A 106 -12.73 6.95 6.48
N GLY A 107 -13.49 5.91 6.16
CA GLY A 107 -14.92 5.78 6.50
C GLY A 107 -15.82 6.76 5.74
N VAL A 108 -15.45 7.17 4.54
CA VAL A 108 -16.14 8.16 3.70
C VAL A 108 -16.58 7.56 2.36
N GLU A 109 -17.52 8.19 1.67
CA GLU A 109 -17.94 7.81 0.32
C GLU A 109 -17.28 8.73 -0.73
N VAL A 110 -16.62 8.14 -1.73
CA VAL A 110 -15.99 8.85 -2.85
C VAL A 110 -16.82 8.65 -4.11
N THR A 111 -17.46 9.72 -4.57
CA THR A 111 -18.26 9.67 -5.80
C THR A 111 -17.39 9.70 -7.05
N PRO A 112 -17.87 9.22 -8.22
CA PRO A 112 -17.13 9.32 -9.47
C PRO A 112 -16.78 10.77 -9.87
N GLN A 113 -17.62 11.74 -9.46
CA GLN A 113 -17.38 13.15 -9.70
C GLN A 113 -16.14 13.64 -8.91
N ILE A 114 -15.99 13.21 -7.66
CA ILE A 114 -14.82 13.53 -6.83
C ILE A 114 -13.55 12.92 -7.42
N VAL A 115 -13.60 11.66 -7.89
CA VAL A 115 -12.47 11.04 -8.60
C VAL A 115 -12.05 11.87 -9.81
N SER A 116 -13.00 12.27 -10.66
CA SER A 116 -12.72 13.11 -11.82
C SER A 116 -12.18 14.48 -11.42
N ALA A 117 -12.70 15.08 -10.35
CA ALA A 117 -12.21 16.35 -9.82
C ALA A 117 -10.77 16.23 -9.32
N ALA A 118 -10.44 15.16 -8.55
CA ALA A 118 -9.09 14.91 -8.05
C ALA A 118 -8.06 14.84 -9.17
N VAL A 119 -8.37 14.09 -10.24
CA VAL A 119 -7.47 13.97 -11.39
C VAL A 119 -7.31 15.29 -12.12
N ASN A 120 -8.40 16.00 -12.43
CA ASN A 120 -8.33 17.25 -13.18
C ASN A 120 -7.67 18.39 -12.39
N LEU A 121 -7.95 18.49 -11.08
CA LEU A 121 -7.35 19.52 -10.23
C LEU A 121 -5.86 19.24 -10.00
N SER A 122 -5.49 17.98 -9.73
CA SER A 122 -4.08 17.61 -9.59
C SER A 122 -3.30 17.88 -10.88
N GLU A 123 -3.86 17.57 -12.04
CA GLU A 123 -3.21 17.85 -13.33
C GLU A 123 -3.02 19.35 -13.57
N ARG A 124 -3.99 20.15 -13.17
CA ARG A 124 -3.95 21.59 -13.37
C ARG A 124 -3.03 22.34 -12.41
N TYR A 125 -2.97 21.92 -11.15
CA TYR A 125 -2.33 22.69 -10.08
C TYR A 125 -1.07 22.06 -9.51
N ILE A 126 -0.89 20.73 -9.64
CA ILE A 126 0.30 20.03 -9.15
C ILE A 126 1.20 19.72 -10.35
N THR A 127 2.25 20.51 -10.51
CA THR A 127 3.14 20.45 -11.70
C THR A 127 4.46 19.73 -11.47
N ASP A 128 4.79 19.44 -10.22
CA ASP A 128 6.04 18.80 -9.79
C ASP A 128 5.93 17.26 -9.61
N ARG A 129 4.75 16.71 -9.83
CA ARG A 129 4.46 15.27 -9.72
C ARG A 129 3.68 14.75 -10.93
N PHE A 130 3.63 13.45 -11.08
CA PHE A 130 2.99 12.77 -12.20
C PHE A 130 1.70 12.06 -11.80
N LEU A 131 0.82 11.86 -12.78
CA LEU A 131 -0.33 10.97 -12.63
C LEU A 131 0.15 9.51 -12.61
N PRO A 132 -0.52 8.61 -11.87
CA PRO A 132 -1.72 8.86 -11.05
C PRO A 132 -1.41 9.38 -9.65
N ASP A 133 -0.16 9.38 -9.18
CA ASP A 133 0.23 9.61 -7.78
C ASP A 133 -0.27 10.94 -7.23
N LYS A 134 -0.08 12.05 -7.97
CA LYS A 134 -0.58 13.38 -7.55
C LYS A 134 -2.10 13.42 -7.35
N ALA A 135 -2.85 12.64 -8.11
CA ALA A 135 -4.30 12.56 -7.96
C ALA A 135 -4.72 11.65 -6.80
N ILE A 136 -3.94 10.60 -6.54
CA ILE A 136 -4.11 9.71 -5.39
C ILE A 136 -3.86 10.48 -4.11
N ASP A 137 -2.75 11.23 -4.01
CA ASP A 137 -2.42 12.04 -2.85
C ASP A 137 -3.53 13.08 -2.56
N LEU A 138 -4.02 13.77 -3.61
CA LEU A 138 -5.10 14.75 -3.46
C LEU A 138 -6.41 14.09 -2.99
N LEU A 139 -6.71 12.89 -3.47
CA LEU A 139 -7.89 12.14 -3.04
C LEU A 139 -7.76 11.69 -1.59
N ASP A 140 -6.61 11.19 -1.20
CA ASP A 140 -6.32 10.75 0.19
C ASP A 140 -6.45 11.92 1.16
N GLU A 141 -5.86 13.07 0.83
CA GLU A 141 -5.96 14.29 1.63
C GLU A 141 -7.41 14.78 1.75
N ALA A 142 -8.18 14.75 0.66
CA ALA A 142 -9.60 15.13 0.67
C ALA A 142 -10.42 14.18 1.56
N CYS A 143 -10.15 12.88 1.53
CA CYS A 143 -10.79 11.89 2.40
C CYS A 143 -10.43 12.12 3.87
N ALA A 144 -9.16 12.38 4.16
CA ALA A 144 -8.67 12.68 5.51
C ALA A 144 -9.30 13.96 6.07
N CYS A 145 -9.35 15.03 5.27
CA CYS A 145 -10.02 16.27 5.65
C CYS A 145 -11.51 16.07 5.91
N CYS A 146 -12.19 15.26 5.12
CA CYS A 146 -13.58 14.92 5.32
C CYS A 146 -13.79 14.17 6.65
N ASN A 147 -12.95 13.16 6.93
CA ASN A 147 -12.99 12.42 8.19
C ASN A 147 -12.78 13.35 9.40
N LEU A 148 -11.82 14.26 9.34
CA LEU A 148 -11.54 15.22 10.42
C LEU A 148 -12.69 16.19 10.69
N ARG A 149 -13.50 16.52 9.68
CA ARG A 149 -14.69 17.40 9.82
C ARG A 149 -15.90 16.66 10.41
N HIS A 150 -15.90 15.33 10.39
CA HIS A 150 -17.00 14.46 10.80
C HIS A 150 -16.56 13.51 11.91
N PRO A 151 -16.49 13.96 13.19
CA PRO A 151 -16.02 13.16 14.31
C PRO A 151 -16.83 11.87 14.53
N GLU A 152 -18.09 11.84 14.06
CA GLU A 152 -18.95 10.65 14.09
C GLU A 152 -18.40 9.47 13.31
N ILE A 153 -17.56 9.69 12.29
CA ILE A 153 -16.88 8.63 11.53
C ILE A 153 -15.84 7.95 12.43
N SER A 154 -15.01 8.74 13.10
CA SER A 154 -13.99 8.23 14.02
C SER A 154 -14.61 7.51 15.21
N GLU A 155 -15.70 8.08 15.78
CA GLU A 155 -16.42 7.47 16.90
C GLU A 155 -17.06 6.12 16.50
N LEU A 156 -17.60 6.00 15.28
CA LEU A 156 -18.11 4.75 14.75
C LEU A 156 -16.98 3.70 14.62
N ALA A 157 -15.85 4.07 14.05
CA ALA A 157 -14.70 3.17 13.88
C ALA A 157 -14.12 2.69 15.22
N GLU A 158 -13.98 3.59 16.19
CA GLU A 158 -13.54 3.26 17.54
C GLU A 158 -14.52 2.33 18.27
N THR A 159 -15.82 2.61 18.14
CA THR A 159 -16.87 1.77 18.74
C THR A 159 -16.86 0.36 18.15
N GLN A 160 -16.73 0.22 16.84
CA GLN A 160 -16.62 -1.08 16.16
C GLN A 160 -15.35 -1.84 16.58
N LYS A 161 -14.21 -1.15 16.66
CA LYS A 161 -12.95 -1.74 17.10
C LYS A 161 -13.02 -2.20 18.56
N ALA A 162 -13.60 -1.40 19.44
CA ALA A 162 -13.80 -1.76 20.84
C ALA A 162 -14.71 -2.99 20.98
N LEU A 163 -15.80 -3.03 20.20
CA LEU A 163 -16.72 -4.17 20.22
C LEU A 163 -16.01 -5.46 19.74
N ALA A 164 -15.26 -5.40 18.66
CA ALA A 164 -14.50 -6.54 18.16
C ALA A 164 -13.43 -7.04 19.15
N ALA A 165 -12.80 -6.13 19.91
CA ALA A 165 -11.83 -6.48 20.94
C ALA A 165 -12.51 -7.19 22.13
N LEU A 166 -13.68 -6.71 22.57
CA LEU A 166 -14.46 -7.36 23.63
C LEU A 166 -15.00 -8.73 23.21
N GLU A 167 -15.45 -8.89 21.97
CA GLU A 167 -15.87 -10.18 21.40
C GLU A 167 -14.70 -11.18 21.35
N ALA A 168 -13.50 -10.74 21.00
CA ALA A 168 -12.30 -11.57 21.03
C ALA A 168 -11.91 -11.98 22.45
N GLU A 169 -12.05 -11.07 23.43
CA GLU A 169 -11.80 -11.35 24.83
C GLU A 169 -12.84 -12.33 25.39
N GLU A 170 -14.14 -12.17 25.06
CA GLU A 170 -15.20 -13.10 25.44
C GLU A 170 -14.88 -14.52 24.98
N LEU A 171 -14.51 -14.67 23.70
CA LEU A 171 -14.14 -15.95 23.11
C LEU A 171 -12.92 -16.59 23.79
N ALA A 172 -11.91 -15.77 24.11
CA ALA A 172 -10.71 -16.23 24.83
C ALA A 172 -11.02 -16.71 26.25
N GLN A 173 -11.92 -16.03 26.95
CA GLN A 173 -12.38 -16.43 28.29
C GLN A 173 -13.20 -17.72 28.25
N GLU A 174 -14.06 -17.92 27.25
CA GLU A 174 -14.83 -19.15 27.08
C GLU A 174 -13.95 -20.39 26.78
N GLN A 175 -12.79 -20.17 26.15
CA GLN A 175 -11.82 -21.25 25.79
C GLN A 175 -10.71 -21.44 26.81
N ALA A 176 -10.73 -20.76 27.95
CA ALA A 176 -9.68 -20.82 28.97
C ALA A 176 -9.60 -22.23 29.63
N GLU A 177 -8.41 -22.80 29.66
CA GLU A 177 -8.16 -24.16 30.21
C GLU A 177 -8.56 -24.32 31.70
N HIS A 178 -8.58 -23.24 32.45
CA HIS A 178 -8.93 -23.23 33.88
C HIS A 178 -10.41 -22.90 34.16
N GLY A 179 -11.24 -22.89 33.11
CA GLY A 179 -12.65 -22.50 33.15
C GLY A 179 -12.84 -20.98 33.03
N PRO A 180 -14.03 -20.54 32.57
CA PRO A 180 -14.30 -19.14 32.35
C PRO A 180 -14.44 -18.35 33.65
N ASP A 181 -13.94 -17.12 33.67
CA ASP A 181 -14.23 -16.13 34.70
C ASP A 181 -15.64 -15.55 34.47
N TYR A 182 -16.62 -16.05 35.19
CA TYR A 182 -18.03 -15.66 35.02
C TYR A 182 -18.28 -14.19 35.38
N GLU A 183 -17.52 -13.61 36.31
CA GLU A 183 -17.65 -12.19 36.68
C GLU A 183 -17.16 -11.30 35.53
N ARG A 184 -16.01 -11.63 34.96
CA ARG A 184 -15.46 -10.94 33.80
C ARG A 184 -16.37 -11.08 32.57
N LEU A 185 -16.89 -12.27 32.31
CA LEU A 185 -17.86 -12.51 31.23
C LEU A 185 -19.13 -11.67 31.37
N ALA A 186 -19.66 -11.51 32.57
CA ALA A 186 -20.82 -10.67 32.81
C ALA A 186 -20.54 -9.19 32.54
N GLN A 187 -19.33 -8.72 32.93
CA GLN A 187 -18.87 -7.36 32.62
C GLN A 187 -18.73 -7.15 31.12
N LEU A 188 -18.04 -8.05 30.40
CA LEU A 188 -17.88 -7.99 28.96
C LEU A 188 -19.22 -7.92 28.22
N LYS A 189 -20.19 -8.77 28.60
CA LYS A 189 -21.54 -8.74 28.02
C LYS A 189 -22.28 -7.43 28.25
N THR A 190 -22.08 -6.82 29.40
CA THR A 190 -22.68 -5.50 29.72
C THR A 190 -22.05 -4.39 28.87
N GLU A 191 -20.72 -4.36 28.77
CA GLU A 191 -19.99 -3.39 27.94
C GLU A 191 -20.36 -3.54 26.47
N MET A 192 -20.38 -4.76 25.93
CA MET A 192 -20.78 -5.04 24.55
C MET A 192 -22.25 -4.62 24.27
N ALA A 193 -23.17 -4.85 25.22
CA ALA A 193 -24.55 -4.42 25.06
C ALA A 193 -24.69 -2.91 24.97
N GLN A 194 -23.91 -2.14 25.75
CA GLN A 194 -23.87 -0.68 25.67
C GLN A 194 -23.33 -0.18 24.33
N LEU A 195 -22.24 -0.78 23.82
CA LEU A 195 -21.68 -0.42 22.53
C LEU A 195 -22.62 -0.78 21.38
N ARG A 196 -23.25 -1.96 21.41
CA ARG A 196 -24.26 -2.40 20.43
C ARG A 196 -25.48 -1.50 20.40
N GLN A 197 -25.85 -0.89 21.52
CA GLN A 197 -26.96 0.07 21.57
C GLN A 197 -26.61 1.40 20.88
N LYS A 198 -25.34 1.86 20.98
CA LYS A 198 -24.88 3.10 20.33
C LYS A 198 -24.65 2.94 18.83
N LEU A 199 -24.28 1.75 18.39
CA LEU A 199 -23.86 1.47 17.03
C LEU A 199 -24.85 1.92 15.94
N PRO A 200 -26.17 1.64 16.04
CA PRO A 200 -27.13 2.04 15.01
C PRO A 200 -27.24 3.56 14.83
N GLU A 201 -27.17 4.32 15.92
CA GLU A 201 -27.23 5.78 15.88
C GLU A 201 -25.97 6.36 15.19
N LEU A 202 -24.79 5.83 15.54
CA LEU A 202 -23.53 6.24 14.90
C LEU A 202 -23.51 5.82 13.41
N GLN A 203 -24.01 4.64 13.07
CA GLN A 203 -24.13 4.21 11.68
C GLN A 203 -25.05 5.11 10.87
N MET A 204 -26.13 5.60 11.45
CA MET A 204 -27.03 6.55 10.77
C MET A 204 -26.37 7.92 10.58
N LYS A 205 -25.58 8.39 11.55
CA LYS A 205 -24.89 9.69 11.49
C LYS A 205 -23.69 9.65 10.54
N ALA A 206 -22.89 8.60 10.61
CA ALA A 206 -21.67 8.44 9.80
C ALA A 206 -21.95 7.85 8.41
N GLY A 207 -23.05 7.13 8.24
CA GLY A 207 -23.39 6.45 6.99
C GLY A 207 -23.68 7.43 5.85
N GLY A 208 -22.90 7.31 4.75
CA GLY A 208 -23.13 8.10 3.54
C GLY A 208 -22.53 9.50 3.55
N ILE A 209 -21.58 9.78 4.47
CA ILE A 209 -20.81 11.02 4.42
C ILE A 209 -19.95 11.01 3.16
N LYS A 210 -20.18 11.99 2.27
CA LYS A 210 -19.51 12.12 0.99
C LYS A 210 -18.36 13.09 1.08
N VAL A 211 -17.26 12.75 0.42
CA VAL A 211 -16.14 13.66 0.25
C VAL A 211 -16.59 14.86 -0.60
N GLU A 212 -16.26 16.07 -0.17
CA GLU A 212 -16.45 17.31 -0.91
C GLU A 212 -15.09 17.94 -1.17
N MET A 213 -14.84 18.35 -2.40
CA MET A 213 -13.71 19.20 -2.78
C MET A 213 -14.21 20.64 -2.90
N GLN A 214 -13.71 21.50 -2.03
CA GLN A 214 -13.95 22.95 -2.08
C GLN A 214 -12.82 23.67 -2.78
#